data_73bbb6207bffd5b001ca43360ea74a18
#
_entry.id   73bbb6207bffd5b001ca43360ea74a18
#
_cell.length_a   1.000
_cell.length_b   1.000
_cell.length_c   1.000
_cell.angle_alpha   90.00
_cell.angle_beta   90.00
_cell.angle_gamma   90.00
#
_symmetry.space_group_name_H-M   'P 1'
#
loop_
_entity.id
_entity.type
_entity.pdbx_description
1 polymer ?
#
loop_
_entity_poly.entity_id
_entity_poly.type
_entity_poly.pdbx_seq_one_letter_code
_entity_poly.pdbx_strand_id
1 'polypeptide(L)'
;MRGNKKLLLISLALLFAFFIPFISARAEGLSYKAVLDGRDITNVLSDEDYSTTVKLYSGNKIVVTSDSPMQGIYLEWDRVPSEWLLIENDKTSSFGTHGFLHEYAALSSPGSSVTIEAKDTMTLCGIRAVPVGTDPKTIAQVWEEPTEKTDFLVFSTHSDDEILFLGGVLAKYGGGEGLSVQIAYLTEFWSTEPVREHEKLDGLWESGITRYPVDGGFRDYYAADLDEALSKYDHDKVLSFVVSTVRRFKPLIVITQDLNGEYGHGGHRLLAKCVTEAVEGSFDPSFYPASANEYGVFDVKKTYLHLYPENTITLDVRQPLPAMGGRTALEVARDSYKKHVSQQKYWFYVTDDPKDYRASEINCSKFGLFRTTVGNDTGMNEMTENIITYEEEERLAEEKRKEEIRLSEEAERALSSASIECERLKSEAASQEAGSSSVRDSKKIQEENDSKAVSNKRLIIIVILLCVLAGTVLLLAIWRQRARKKRKRKKKRRST
;
A
#
# COMPACT_ATOMS: atom_id res chain seq x y z
N MET A 1 21.97 2.40 50.80
CA MET A 1 21.17 1.61 49.79
C MET A 1 19.66 1.83 49.91
N ARG A 2 19.15 3.05 50.07
CA ARG A 2 17.70 3.35 50.16
C ARG A 2 17.18 4.34 49.06
N GLY A 3 18.05 4.82 48.19
CA GLY A 3 17.69 5.80 47.14
C GLY A 3 17.16 5.20 45.82
N ASN A 4 17.62 4.01 45.43
CA ASN A 4 17.34 3.46 44.07
C ASN A 4 16.02 2.76 43.93
N LYS A 5 15.29 2.42 45.02
CA LYS A 5 13.98 1.77 44.92
C LYS A 5 12.83 2.74 44.66
N LYS A 6 12.98 4.03 45.05
CA LYS A 6 11.94 5.05 44.75
C LYS A 6 11.97 5.53 43.28
N LEU A 7 13.16 5.58 42.67
CA LEU A 7 13.29 5.96 41.24
C LEU A 7 12.75 4.86 40.33
N LEU A 8 12.94 3.58 40.69
CA LEU A 8 12.44 2.45 39.92
C LEU A 8 10.90 2.34 39.95
N LEU A 9 10.27 2.69 41.09
CA LEU A 9 8.81 2.70 41.23
C LEU A 9 8.15 3.87 40.49
N ILE A 10 8.82 5.03 40.36
CA ILE A 10 8.30 6.17 39.60
C ILE A 10 8.44 5.92 38.09
N SER A 11 9.52 5.25 37.64
CA SER A 11 9.68 4.86 36.23
C SER A 11 8.65 3.78 35.80
N LEU A 12 8.29 2.86 36.71
CA LEU A 12 7.27 1.83 36.43
C LEU A 12 5.86 2.42 36.44
N ALA A 13 5.57 3.42 37.30
CA ALA A 13 4.27 4.11 37.33
C ALA A 13 4.06 5.03 36.12
N LEU A 14 5.12 5.60 35.53
CA LEU A 14 5.06 6.39 34.30
C LEU A 14 4.90 5.52 33.03
N LEU A 15 5.34 4.25 33.03
CA LEU A 15 5.09 3.30 31.96
C LEU A 15 3.66 2.73 31.97
N PHE A 16 2.97 2.73 33.13
CA PHE A 16 1.59 2.27 33.24
C PHE A 16 0.54 3.35 32.95
N ALA A 17 0.91 4.62 32.88
CA ALA A 17 -0.01 5.73 32.64
C ALA A 17 -0.36 5.96 31.17
N PHE A 18 0.21 5.17 30.21
CA PHE A 18 -0.11 5.27 28.78
C PHE A 18 -0.92 4.10 28.22
N PHE A 19 -1.36 3.15 29.05
CA PHE A 19 -2.35 2.15 28.65
C PHE A 19 -3.76 2.59 29.10
N ILE A 20 -4.25 3.67 28.53
CA ILE A 20 -5.69 3.87 28.43
C ILE A 20 -6.12 2.96 27.29
N PRO A 21 -7.00 1.97 27.49
CA PRO A 21 -7.58 1.27 26.37
C PRO A 21 -8.34 2.32 25.55
N PHE A 22 -7.83 2.66 24.38
CA PHE A 22 -8.62 3.32 23.37
C PHE A 22 -9.72 2.34 22.98
N ILE A 23 -10.84 2.38 23.72
CA ILE A 23 -12.11 1.96 23.15
C ILE A 23 -12.31 2.97 22.03
N SER A 24 -12.09 2.56 20.80
CA SER A 24 -12.42 3.33 19.62
C SER A 24 -13.94 3.45 19.55
N ALA A 25 -14.50 4.32 20.40
CA ALA A 25 -15.80 4.88 20.09
C ALA A 25 -15.57 5.69 18.80
N ARG A 26 -16.26 5.31 17.73
CA ARG A 26 -16.29 6.09 16.48
C ARG A 26 -16.52 7.53 16.88
N ALA A 27 -15.64 8.45 16.52
CA ALA A 27 -15.81 9.85 16.87
C ALA A 27 -17.10 10.33 16.17
N GLU A 28 -17.97 11.02 16.93
CA GLU A 28 -19.19 11.58 16.35
C GLU A 28 -18.84 12.77 15.45
N GLY A 29 -19.47 12.85 14.28
CA GLY A 29 -19.41 14.02 13.42
C GLY A 29 -20.06 15.24 14.10
N LEU A 30 -19.82 16.43 13.55
CA LEU A 30 -20.52 17.64 14.02
C LEU A 30 -22.01 17.54 13.72
N SER A 31 -22.83 18.05 14.64
CA SER A 31 -24.23 18.40 14.33
C SER A 31 -24.26 19.44 13.21
N TYR A 32 -25.07 19.17 12.22
CA TYR A 32 -25.23 20.06 11.07
C TYR A 32 -26.68 20.20 10.67
N LYS A 33 -26.97 21.20 9.83
CA LYS A 33 -28.21 21.36 9.12
C LYS A 33 -27.95 21.27 7.62
N ALA A 34 -28.76 20.47 6.91
CA ALA A 34 -28.70 20.33 5.46
C ALA A 34 -30.00 20.83 4.83
N VAL A 35 -29.91 21.77 3.88
CA VAL A 35 -31.04 22.39 3.21
C VAL A 35 -30.88 22.23 1.70
N LEU A 36 -31.85 21.58 1.04
CA LEU A 36 -31.96 21.47 -0.41
C LEU A 36 -33.04 22.43 -0.92
N ASP A 37 -32.65 23.43 -1.67
CA ASP A 37 -33.58 24.39 -2.30
C ASP A 37 -34.64 24.95 -1.32
N GLY A 38 -34.22 25.27 -0.09
CA GLY A 38 -35.07 25.78 0.99
C GLY A 38 -35.78 24.73 1.83
N ARG A 39 -35.71 23.45 1.48
CA ARG A 39 -36.29 22.34 2.24
C ARG A 39 -35.22 21.73 3.18
N ASP A 40 -35.56 21.61 4.46
CA ASP A 40 -34.73 20.89 5.42
C ASP A 40 -34.75 19.38 5.14
N ILE A 41 -33.57 18.77 4.93
CA ILE A 41 -33.37 17.37 4.64
C ILE A 41 -32.43 16.70 5.65
N THR A 42 -32.11 17.39 6.75
CA THR A 42 -31.13 16.96 7.74
C THR A 42 -31.39 15.55 8.25
N ASN A 43 -32.63 15.29 8.68
CA ASN A 43 -32.97 13.98 9.29
C ASN A 43 -32.82 12.80 8.34
N VAL A 44 -33.02 13.03 7.05
CA VAL A 44 -32.83 11.96 6.02
C VAL A 44 -31.35 11.63 5.81
N LEU A 45 -30.48 12.61 5.95
CA LEU A 45 -29.04 12.46 5.68
C LEU A 45 -28.21 12.20 6.93
N SER A 46 -28.86 12.10 8.12
CA SER A 46 -28.19 11.85 9.41
C SER A 46 -28.69 10.60 10.14
N ASP A 47 -29.55 9.79 9.50
CA ASP A 47 -30.19 8.62 10.12
C ASP A 47 -29.36 7.32 10.02
N GLU A 48 -28.23 7.36 9.29
CA GLU A 48 -27.33 6.21 9.05
C GLU A 48 -28.03 5.02 8.35
N ASP A 49 -29.12 5.26 7.64
CA ASP A 49 -29.88 4.26 6.89
C ASP A 49 -29.68 4.45 5.39
N TYR A 50 -28.94 3.55 4.75
CA TYR A 50 -28.68 3.59 3.30
C TYR A 50 -29.93 3.48 2.44
N SER A 51 -31.08 3.05 3.01
CA SER A 51 -32.36 2.96 2.30
C SER A 51 -33.11 4.29 2.24
N THR A 52 -32.78 5.24 3.12
CA THR A 52 -33.34 6.59 3.10
C THR A 52 -32.48 7.51 2.25
N THR A 53 -33.07 8.18 1.29
CA THR A 53 -32.29 8.86 0.25
C THR A 53 -32.88 10.21 -0.13
N VAL A 54 -32.00 11.08 -0.63
CA VAL A 54 -32.35 12.37 -1.25
C VAL A 54 -31.89 12.36 -2.70
N LYS A 55 -32.86 12.45 -3.62
CA LYS A 55 -32.57 12.57 -5.05
C LYS A 55 -32.24 14.01 -5.40
N LEU A 56 -31.12 14.19 -6.10
CA LEU A 56 -30.65 15.47 -6.63
C LEU A 56 -30.74 15.47 -8.14
N TYR A 57 -31.08 16.61 -8.71
CA TYR A 57 -31.05 16.86 -10.15
C TYR A 57 -29.94 17.84 -10.47
N SER A 58 -29.49 17.89 -11.71
CA SER A 58 -28.47 18.84 -12.16
C SER A 58 -28.82 20.27 -11.74
N GLY A 59 -27.88 20.95 -11.09
CA GLY A 59 -28.02 22.29 -10.55
C GLY A 59 -28.65 22.38 -9.16
N ASN A 60 -29.19 21.31 -8.58
CA ASN A 60 -29.62 21.30 -7.18
C ASN A 60 -28.44 21.57 -6.24
N LYS A 61 -28.74 22.34 -5.18
CA LYS A 61 -27.76 22.76 -4.17
C LYS A 61 -28.18 22.34 -2.77
N ILE A 62 -27.34 21.59 -2.09
CA ILE A 62 -27.47 21.32 -0.66
C ILE A 62 -26.54 22.28 0.08
N VAL A 63 -27.08 23.12 0.93
CA VAL A 63 -26.30 23.94 1.86
C VAL A 63 -26.20 23.20 3.18
N VAL A 64 -24.99 22.88 3.59
CA VAL A 64 -24.66 22.25 4.88
C VAL A 64 -24.07 23.30 5.80
N THR A 65 -24.69 23.50 6.97
CA THR A 65 -24.22 24.44 7.99
C THR A 65 -24.04 23.75 9.33
N SER A 66 -23.06 24.20 10.13
CA SER A 66 -22.74 23.68 11.46
C SER A 66 -22.42 24.84 12.40
N ASP A 67 -22.74 24.72 13.70
CA ASP A 67 -22.41 25.72 14.73
C ASP A 67 -20.88 25.81 14.98
N SER A 68 -20.12 24.79 14.64
CA SER A 68 -18.69 24.76 14.77
C SER A 68 -18.02 24.57 13.39
N PRO A 69 -16.79 25.07 13.19
CA PRO A 69 -16.09 24.88 11.92
C PRO A 69 -15.84 23.41 11.62
N MET A 70 -16.12 22.99 10.39
CA MET A 70 -15.78 21.70 9.82
C MET A 70 -14.51 21.82 8.96
N GLN A 71 -13.73 20.74 8.87
CA GLN A 71 -12.57 20.63 7.97
C GLN A 71 -12.85 19.78 6.73
N GLY A 72 -14.01 19.14 6.65
CA GLY A 72 -14.43 18.31 5.53
C GLY A 72 -15.84 17.81 5.72
N ILE A 73 -16.39 17.26 4.65
CA ILE A 73 -17.66 16.53 4.64
C ILE A 73 -17.43 15.14 4.07
N TYR A 74 -18.16 14.19 4.60
CA TYR A 74 -18.20 12.82 4.13
C TYR A 74 -19.59 12.54 3.57
N LEU A 75 -19.64 11.99 2.36
CA LEU A 75 -20.85 11.73 1.60
C LEU A 75 -20.99 10.25 1.33
N GLU A 76 -22.18 9.71 1.52
CA GLU A 76 -22.58 8.34 1.22
C GLU A 76 -23.62 8.39 0.11
N TRP A 77 -23.25 7.92 -1.10
CA TRP A 77 -24.09 7.97 -2.30
C TRP A 77 -24.84 6.66 -2.50
N ASP A 78 -26.10 6.67 -2.93
CA ASP A 78 -26.88 5.44 -3.27
C ASP A 78 -26.25 4.64 -4.43
N ARG A 79 -25.63 5.35 -5.36
CA ARG A 79 -24.84 4.82 -6.47
C ARG A 79 -23.58 5.63 -6.62
N VAL A 80 -22.57 5.07 -7.25
CA VAL A 80 -21.36 5.81 -7.59
C VAL A 80 -21.77 7.13 -8.27
N PRO A 81 -21.39 8.28 -7.70
CA PRO A 81 -21.85 9.57 -8.20
C PRO A 81 -21.16 9.91 -9.53
N SER A 82 -21.80 10.77 -10.31
CA SER A 82 -21.13 11.58 -11.32
C SER A 82 -20.45 12.79 -10.66
N GLU A 83 -19.79 13.63 -11.46
CA GLU A 83 -19.15 14.84 -10.97
C GLU A 83 -20.11 15.71 -10.17
N TRP A 84 -19.65 16.20 -9.02
CA TRP A 84 -20.33 17.19 -8.18
C TRP A 84 -19.36 18.26 -7.70
N LEU A 85 -19.86 19.41 -7.29
CA LEU A 85 -19.03 20.52 -6.84
C LEU A 85 -19.20 20.77 -5.34
N LEU A 86 -18.07 21.00 -4.65
CA LEU A 86 -18.01 21.55 -3.32
C LEU A 86 -17.71 23.05 -3.44
N ILE A 87 -18.61 23.90 -2.94
CA ILE A 87 -18.47 25.36 -2.98
C ILE A 87 -18.25 25.85 -1.55
N GLU A 88 -17.10 26.46 -1.33
CA GLU A 88 -16.64 27.02 -0.07
C GLU A 88 -16.40 28.53 -0.25
N ASN A 89 -17.22 29.40 0.29
CA ASN A 89 -17.10 30.85 0.07
C ASN A 89 -16.92 31.18 -1.45
N ASP A 90 -15.71 31.59 -1.85
CA ASP A 90 -15.35 31.94 -3.24
C ASP A 90 -14.62 30.84 -4.00
N LYS A 91 -14.41 29.64 -3.39
CA LYS A 91 -13.71 28.51 -3.99
C LYS A 91 -14.67 27.38 -4.36
N THR A 92 -14.46 26.83 -5.54
CA THR A 92 -15.20 25.66 -6.03
C THR A 92 -14.19 24.55 -6.35
N SER A 93 -14.45 23.35 -5.84
CA SER A 93 -13.66 22.15 -6.11
C SER A 93 -14.57 21.05 -6.68
N SER A 94 -14.05 20.23 -7.59
CA SER A 94 -14.77 19.13 -8.22
C SER A 94 -14.45 17.79 -7.53
N PHE A 95 -15.47 16.97 -7.34
CA PHE A 95 -15.44 15.63 -6.73
C PHE A 95 -16.30 14.66 -7.53
N GLY A 96 -16.41 13.38 -7.08
CA GLY A 96 -17.21 12.34 -7.74
C GLY A 96 -16.51 11.68 -8.93
N THR A 97 -15.26 12.03 -9.25
CA THR A 97 -14.53 11.53 -10.43
C THR A 97 -13.70 10.27 -10.17
N HIS A 98 -13.51 9.88 -8.91
CA HIS A 98 -12.74 8.68 -8.50
C HIS A 98 -13.58 7.41 -8.51
N GLY A 99 -14.89 7.51 -8.67
CA GLY A 99 -15.80 6.36 -8.64
C GLY A 99 -16.06 5.81 -7.23
N PHE A 100 -15.86 6.62 -6.20
CA PHE A 100 -16.10 6.22 -4.82
C PHE A 100 -17.56 6.37 -4.44
N LEU A 101 -18.15 5.30 -3.92
CA LEU A 101 -19.51 5.30 -3.38
C LEU A 101 -19.59 6.10 -2.07
N HIS A 102 -18.55 6.01 -1.25
CA HIS A 102 -18.35 6.77 -0.03
C HIS A 102 -17.17 7.71 -0.26
N GLU A 103 -17.39 9.02 -0.11
CA GLU A 103 -16.39 10.02 -0.51
C GLU A 103 -16.17 11.07 0.58
N TYR A 104 -14.93 11.26 1.00
CA TYR A 104 -14.53 12.35 1.88
C TYR A 104 -14.01 13.52 1.07
N ALA A 105 -14.64 14.69 1.23
CA ALA A 105 -14.22 15.93 0.62
C ALA A 105 -13.63 16.86 1.68
N ALA A 106 -12.31 17.06 1.64
CA ALA A 106 -11.62 18.00 2.51
C ALA A 106 -11.91 19.44 2.09
N LEU A 107 -12.17 20.31 3.06
CA LEU A 107 -12.28 21.76 2.81
C LEU A 107 -10.89 22.38 2.64
N SER A 108 -10.81 23.38 1.78
CA SER A 108 -9.58 24.17 1.59
C SER A 108 -9.18 24.98 2.81
N SER A 109 -10.17 25.36 3.64
CA SER A 109 -10.01 26.00 4.95
C SER A 109 -11.21 25.67 5.83
N PRO A 110 -11.03 25.60 7.17
CA PRO A 110 -12.14 25.38 8.08
C PRO A 110 -13.26 26.39 7.88
N GLY A 111 -14.50 25.91 7.82
CA GLY A 111 -15.68 26.73 7.61
C GLY A 111 -16.93 26.16 8.27
N SER A 112 -17.92 27.01 8.58
CA SER A 112 -19.20 26.60 9.18
C SER A 112 -20.31 26.43 8.14
N SER A 113 -20.01 26.61 6.86
CA SER A 113 -20.99 26.44 5.77
C SER A 113 -20.30 26.03 4.49
N VAL A 114 -20.87 25.03 3.81
CA VAL A 114 -20.47 24.59 2.48
C VAL A 114 -21.69 24.31 1.62
N THR A 115 -21.52 24.35 0.30
CA THR A 115 -22.58 23.98 -0.64
C THR A 115 -22.12 22.84 -1.53
N ILE A 116 -22.96 21.80 -1.64
CA ILE A 116 -22.81 20.68 -2.56
C ILE A 116 -23.71 20.98 -3.77
N GLU A 117 -23.14 21.06 -4.97
CA GLU A 117 -23.91 21.25 -6.21
C GLU A 117 -23.82 19.98 -7.08
N ALA A 118 -24.97 19.39 -7.37
CA ALA A 118 -25.06 18.25 -8.28
C ALA A 118 -24.90 18.71 -9.74
N LYS A 119 -24.02 18.03 -10.50
CA LYS A 119 -23.84 18.32 -11.93
C LYS A 119 -24.71 17.45 -12.83
N ASP A 120 -25.21 16.35 -12.28
CA ASP A 120 -26.12 15.42 -12.93
C ASP A 120 -27.16 14.89 -11.95
N THR A 121 -28.04 14.00 -12.38
CA THR A 121 -28.95 13.30 -11.48
C THR A 121 -28.18 12.28 -10.64
N MET A 122 -28.23 12.43 -9.32
CA MET A 122 -27.58 11.54 -8.35
C MET A 122 -28.44 11.42 -7.10
N THR A 123 -28.15 10.44 -6.25
CA THR A 123 -28.91 10.17 -5.04
C THR A 123 -27.95 10.05 -3.86
N LEU A 124 -28.23 10.75 -2.78
CA LEU A 124 -27.40 10.81 -1.57
C LEU A 124 -28.12 10.09 -0.42
N CYS A 125 -27.41 9.21 0.30
CA CYS A 125 -27.89 8.49 1.47
C CYS A 125 -27.52 9.20 2.76
N GLY A 126 -26.30 9.74 2.87
CA GLY A 126 -25.82 10.30 4.13
C GLY A 126 -24.79 11.41 3.97
N ILE A 127 -24.72 12.23 5.01
CA ILE A 127 -23.67 13.25 5.20
C ILE A 127 -23.13 13.15 6.62
N ARG A 128 -21.80 13.34 6.78
CA ARG A 128 -21.19 13.62 8.08
C ARG A 128 -20.27 14.82 7.96
N ALA A 129 -20.40 15.78 8.88
CA ALA A 129 -19.51 16.92 8.96
C ALA A 129 -18.33 16.60 9.89
N VAL A 130 -17.11 16.77 9.40
CA VAL A 130 -15.88 16.40 10.12
C VAL A 130 -15.34 17.61 10.87
N PRO A 131 -15.23 17.58 12.24
CA PRO A 131 -14.74 18.69 13.03
C PRO A 131 -13.26 18.96 12.83
N VAL A 132 -12.86 20.21 13.00
CA VAL A 132 -11.45 20.62 12.98
C VAL A 132 -10.67 19.94 14.10
N GLY A 133 -9.44 19.46 13.80
CA GLY A 133 -8.55 18.83 14.78
C GLY A 133 -8.84 17.37 15.07
N THR A 134 -9.80 16.77 14.39
CA THR A 134 -10.07 15.33 14.43
C THR A 134 -9.41 14.66 13.21
N ASP A 135 -8.83 13.48 13.38
CA ASP A 135 -8.41 12.69 12.22
C ASP A 135 -9.65 12.29 11.40
N PRO A 136 -9.77 12.72 10.12
CA PRO A 136 -10.93 12.39 9.30
C PRO A 136 -11.23 10.90 9.25
N LYS A 137 -10.20 10.04 9.28
CA LYS A 137 -10.33 8.58 9.24
C LYS A 137 -11.13 7.98 10.40
N THR A 138 -11.32 8.74 11.50
CA THR A 138 -12.13 8.29 12.65
C THR A 138 -13.65 8.53 12.47
N ILE A 139 -14.03 9.34 11.49
CA ILE A 139 -15.42 9.72 11.20
C ILE A 139 -15.83 9.27 9.80
N ALA A 140 -14.94 9.44 8.83
CA ALA A 140 -15.13 9.23 7.41
C ALA A 140 -14.28 8.07 6.89
N GLN A 141 -14.75 7.38 5.87
CA GLN A 141 -13.93 6.47 5.09
C GLN A 141 -13.16 7.31 4.04
N VAL A 142 -11.87 7.50 4.30
CA VAL A 142 -10.98 8.28 3.42
C VAL A 142 -10.29 7.30 2.48
N TRP A 143 -10.97 6.95 1.41
CA TRP A 143 -10.50 5.97 0.44
C TRP A 143 -9.34 6.47 -0.40
N GLU A 144 -8.41 5.58 -0.67
CA GLU A 144 -7.30 5.74 -1.59
C GLU A 144 -7.62 5.02 -2.91
N GLU A 145 -7.19 5.62 -4.04
CA GLU A 145 -7.34 4.95 -5.33
C GLU A 145 -6.52 3.64 -5.41
N PRO A 146 -7.01 2.64 -6.16
CA PRO A 146 -6.23 1.44 -6.44
C PRO A 146 -4.90 1.78 -7.12
N THR A 147 -3.79 1.24 -6.63
CA THR A 147 -2.44 1.49 -7.16
C THR A 147 -1.89 0.27 -7.89
N GLU A 148 -0.97 0.52 -8.87
CA GLU A 148 -0.38 -0.55 -9.69
C GLU A 148 0.46 -1.58 -8.93
N LYS A 149 0.87 -1.31 -7.69
CA LYS A 149 1.71 -2.20 -6.90
C LYS A 149 1.04 -2.44 -5.57
N THR A 150 0.81 -3.72 -5.25
CA THR A 150 0.23 -4.10 -3.97
C THR A 150 0.96 -5.30 -3.39
N ASP A 151 1.14 -5.34 -2.08
CA ASP A 151 1.77 -6.49 -1.43
C ASP A 151 0.83 -7.69 -1.47
N PHE A 152 -0.45 -7.46 -1.21
CA PHE A 152 -1.49 -8.49 -1.24
C PHE A 152 -2.61 -8.12 -2.23
N LEU A 153 -3.01 -9.08 -3.05
CA LEU A 153 -4.25 -9.04 -3.82
C LEU A 153 -5.16 -10.17 -3.32
N VAL A 154 -6.30 -9.80 -2.80
CA VAL A 154 -7.30 -10.73 -2.26
C VAL A 154 -8.47 -10.78 -3.22
N PHE A 155 -8.75 -11.97 -3.76
CA PHE A 155 -9.93 -12.22 -4.56
C PHE A 155 -11.04 -12.82 -3.69
N SER A 156 -12.21 -12.23 -3.76
CA SER A 156 -13.43 -12.68 -3.07
C SER A 156 -14.58 -12.80 -4.07
N THR A 157 -15.46 -13.77 -3.88
CA THR A 157 -16.63 -13.93 -4.78
C THR A 157 -17.69 -12.89 -4.45
N HIS A 158 -18.14 -12.85 -3.19
CA HIS A 158 -19.21 -11.96 -2.74
C HIS A 158 -18.68 -10.96 -1.72
N SER A 159 -19.40 -9.86 -1.52
CA SER A 159 -19.15 -8.94 -0.41
C SER A 159 -19.68 -9.54 0.88
N ASP A 160 -18.81 -9.97 1.75
CA ASP A 160 -18.83 -10.59 3.08
C ASP A 160 -17.86 -11.80 3.19
N ASP A 161 -17.62 -12.53 2.10
CA ASP A 161 -16.70 -13.67 2.05
C ASP A 161 -15.27 -13.29 2.44
N GLU A 162 -14.80 -12.10 2.00
CA GLU A 162 -13.46 -11.57 2.31
C GLU A 162 -13.27 -11.39 3.82
N ILE A 163 -14.34 -11.12 4.53
CA ILE A 163 -14.31 -10.98 6.00
C ILE A 163 -14.52 -12.35 6.67
N LEU A 164 -15.49 -13.13 6.21
CA LEU A 164 -15.83 -14.42 6.79
C LEU A 164 -14.66 -15.40 6.75
N PHE A 165 -14.01 -15.51 5.60
CA PHE A 165 -13.00 -16.55 5.34
C PHE A 165 -11.58 -15.99 5.32
N LEU A 166 -11.39 -14.74 4.92
CA LEU A 166 -10.07 -14.12 4.72
C LEU A 166 -9.83 -12.94 5.67
N GLY A 167 -10.78 -12.62 6.56
CA GLY A 167 -10.72 -11.45 7.44
C GLY A 167 -9.53 -11.44 8.39
N GLY A 168 -9.01 -12.61 8.78
CA GLY A 168 -7.76 -12.73 9.53
C GLY A 168 -6.55 -12.16 8.77
N VAL A 169 -6.52 -12.34 7.45
CA VAL A 169 -5.48 -11.78 6.55
C VAL A 169 -5.62 -10.25 6.45
N LEU A 170 -6.84 -9.76 6.17
CA LEU A 170 -7.11 -8.34 6.00
C LEU A 170 -6.74 -7.56 7.25
N ALA A 171 -7.23 -8.00 8.41
CA ALA A 171 -6.97 -7.37 9.70
C ALA A 171 -5.49 -7.43 10.10
N LYS A 172 -4.81 -8.57 9.89
CA LYS A 172 -3.40 -8.73 10.25
C LYS A 172 -2.51 -7.87 9.35
N TYR A 173 -2.54 -8.10 8.05
CA TYR A 173 -1.59 -7.50 7.12
C TYR A 173 -1.99 -6.08 6.70
N GLY A 174 -3.26 -5.83 6.40
CA GLY A 174 -3.77 -4.51 6.05
C GLY A 174 -3.86 -3.59 7.28
N GLY A 175 -4.72 -3.94 8.22
CA GLY A 175 -4.96 -3.10 9.40
C GLY A 175 -3.81 -3.07 10.40
N GLY A 176 -3.20 -4.24 10.68
CA GLY A 176 -2.19 -4.39 11.73
C GLY A 176 -0.78 -4.02 11.30
N GLU A 177 -0.34 -4.49 10.15
CA GLU A 177 1.01 -4.28 9.63
C GLU A 177 1.09 -3.13 8.62
N GLY A 178 -0.06 -2.60 8.16
CA GLY A 178 -0.13 -1.47 7.23
C GLY A 178 0.36 -1.82 5.81
N LEU A 179 0.39 -3.11 5.46
CA LEU A 179 0.79 -3.53 4.12
C LEU A 179 -0.27 -3.15 3.09
N SER A 180 0.18 -2.97 1.86
CA SER A 180 -0.70 -2.63 0.75
C SER A 180 -1.58 -3.83 0.37
N VAL A 181 -2.87 -3.76 0.70
CA VAL A 181 -3.86 -4.78 0.38
C VAL A 181 -4.89 -4.22 -0.60
N GLN A 182 -5.06 -4.89 -1.74
CA GLN A 182 -6.10 -4.63 -2.73
C GLN A 182 -7.11 -5.76 -2.72
N ILE A 183 -8.40 -5.41 -2.69
CA ILE A 183 -9.49 -6.39 -2.79
C ILE A 183 -10.09 -6.34 -4.19
N ALA A 184 -10.38 -7.52 -4.74
CA ALA A 184 -11.07 -7.69 -6.02
C ALA A 184 -12.23 -8.67 -5.85
N TYR A 185 -13.45 -8.19 -6.08
CA TYR A 185 -14.67 -8.99 -6.02
C TYR A 185 -15.03 -9.53 -7.40
N LEU A 186 -15.55 -10.75 -7.46
CA LEU A 186 -16.11 -11.29 -8.68
C LEU A 186 -17.46 -10.63 -8.99
N THR A 187 -18.35 -10.60 -8.00
CA THR A 187 -19.74 -10.20 -8.18
C THR A 187 -20.06 -8.83 -7.60
N GLU A 188 -21.06 -8.19 -8.17
CA GLU A 188 -21.69 -6.95 -7.69
C GLU A 188 -23.16 -7.21 -7.31
N PHE A 189 -23.70 -6.36 -6.43
CA PHE A 189 -25.06 -6.50 -5.88
C PHE A 189 -26.02 -5.40 -6.29
N TRP A 190 -25.63 -4.51 -7.21
CA TRP A 190 -26.43 -3.37 -7.64
C TRP A 190 -27.85 -3.70 -8.12
N SER A 191 -28.02 -4.87 -8.71
CA SER A 191 -29.29 -5.31 -9.26
C SER A 191 -30.09 -6.23 -8.33
N THR A 192 -29.52 -6.65 -7.22
CA THR A 192 -30.14 -7.63 -6.28
C THR A 192 -30.35 -7.07 -4.89
N GLU A 193 -29.26 -6.67 -4.21
CA GLU A 193 -29.27 -6.19 -2.82
C GLU A 193 -28.26 -5.03 -2.68
N PRO A 194 -28.55 -3.80 -3.21
CA PRO A 194 -27.58 -2.70 -3.30
C PRO A 194 -26.93 -2.29 -1.98
N VAL A 195 -27.62 -2.48 -0.86
CA VAL A 195 -27.07 -2.19 0.48
C VAL A 195 -25.75 -2.92 0.74
N ARG A 196 -25.54 -4.09 0.15
CA ARG A 196 -24.28 -4.87 0.29
C ARG A 196 -23.07 -4.16 -0.28
N GLU A 197 -23.26 -3.23 -1.22
CA GLU A 197 -22.16 -2.40 -1.74
C GLU A 197 -21.66 -1.39 -0.68
N HIS A 198 -22.52 -0.89 0.18
CA HIS A 198 -22.18 -0.06 1.33
C HIS A 198 -21.55 -0.90 2.44
N GLU A 199 -22.21 -1.99 2.80
CA GLU A 199 -21.75 -2.91 3.86
C GLU A 199 -20.34 -3.46 3.56
N LYS A 200 -20.02 -3.73 2.27
CA LYS A 200 -18.68 -4.07 1.78
C LYS A 200 -17.65 -3.01 2.18
N LEU A 201 -17.92 -1.75 1.91
CA LEU A 201 -17.01 -0.66 2.23
C LEU A 201 -16.88 -0.46 3.74
N ASP A 202 -17.97 -0.59 4.48
CA ASP A 202 -17.96 -0.51 5.95
C ASP A 202 -17.13 -1.64 6.57
N GLY A 203 -17.28 -2.87 6.07
CA GLY A 203 -16.51 -4.04 6.53
C GLY A 203 -15.01 -3.91 6.23
N LEU A 204 -14.67 -3.51 5.01
CA LEU A 204 -13.28 -3.29 4.63
C LEU A 204 -12.63 -2.17 5.45
N TRP A 205 -13.34 -1.04 5.65
CA TRP A 205 -12.82 0.06 6.46
C TRP A 205 -12.57 -0.35 7.92
N GLU A 206 -13.48 -1.11 8.51
CA GLU A 206 -13.32 -1.66 9.87
C GLU A 206 -12.11 -2.60 9.96
N SER A 207 -11.79 -3.34 8.88
CA SER A 207 -10.60 -4.20 8.77
C SER A 207 -9.29 -3.43 8.61
N GLY A 208 -9.34 -2.09 8.46
CA GLY A 208 -8.18 -1.25 8.21
C GLY A 208 -7.74 -1.19 6.76
N ILE A 209 -8.59 -1.60 5.81
CA ILE A 209 -8.33 -1.49 4.37
C ILE A 209 -8.72 -0.08 3.93
N THR A 210 -7.77 0.64 3.34
CA THR A 210 -7.96 2.02 2.86
C THR A 210 -7.99 2.15 1.35
N ARG A 211 -7.59 1.11 0.61
CA ARG A 211 -7.65 1.10 -0.86
C ARG A 211 -9.02 0.68 -1.32
N TYR A 212 -9.61 1.50 -2.19
CA TYR A 212 -10.94 1.22 -2.73
C TYR A 212 -10.95 -0.12 -3.49
N PRO A 213 -11.91 -1.02 -3.22
CA PRO A 213 -11.97 -2.31 -3.88
C PRO A 213 -12.30 -2.18 -5.38
N VAL A 214 -12.04 -3.22 -6.15
CA VAL A 214 -12.45 -3.33 -7.55
C VAL A 214 -13.40 -4.50 -7.73
N ASP A 215 -14.33 -4.37 -8.67
CA ASP A 215 -15.33 -5.38 -8.99
C ASP A 215 -15.16 -5.90 -10.42
N GLY A 216 -15.45 -7.19 -10.62
CA GLY A 216 -15.50 -7.83 -11.92
C GLY A 216 -16.76 -7.48 -12.72
N GLY A 217 -17.75 -6.87 -12.05
CA GLY A 217 -19.01 -6.47 -12.68
C GLY A 217 -19.92 -7.63 -13.04
N PHE A 218 -19.68 -8.84 -12.49
CA PHE A 218 -20.56 -9.97 -12.70
C PHE A 218 -21.72 -9.92 -11.71
N ARG A 219 -22.92 -10.10 -12.21
CA ARG A 219 -24.09 -10.23 -11.36
C ARG A 219 -23.97 -11.48 -10.49
N ASP A 220 -24.38 -11.38 -9.24
CA ASP A 220 -24.43 -12.54 -8.35
C ASP A 220 -25.51 -13.56 -8.79
N TYR A 221 -25.08 -14.83 -8.91
CA TYR A 221 -25.92 -15.99 -9.14
C TYR A 221 -25.53 -17.11 -8.18
N TYR A 222 -26.44 -17.50 -7.32
CA TYR A 222 -26.21 -18.69 -6.50
C TYR A 222 -25.94 -19.90 -7.40
N ALA A 223 -24.93 -20.69 -7.06
CA ALA A 223 -24.57 -21.94 -7.71
C ALA A 223 -24.19 -22.98 -6.64
N ALA A 224 -24.81 -24.14 -6.67
CA ALA A 224 -24.60 -25.20 -5.69
C ALA A 224 -23.25 -25.93 -5.88
N ASP A 225 -22.71 -25.92 -7.10
CA ASP A 225 -21.44 -26.54 -7.45
C ASP A 225 -20.78 -25.82 -8.63
N LEU A 226 -19.57 -26.30 -9.03
CA LEU A 226 -18.80 -25.71 -10.11
C LEU A 226 -19.49 -25.82 -11.47
N ASP A 227 -20.16 -26.95 -11.76
CA ASP A 227 -20.82 -27.16 -13.07
C ASP A 227 -21.98 -26.17 -13.22
N GLU A 228 -22.75 -25.96 -12.16
CA GLU A 228 -23.79 -24.95 -12.14
C GLU A 228 -23.21 -23.53 -12.27
N ALA A 229 -22.09 -23.21 -11.59
CA ALA A 229 -21.43 -21.92 -11.76
C ALA A 229 -20.97 -21.71 -13.20
N LEU A 230 -20.34 -22.69 -13.83
CA LEU A 230 -19.92 -22.65 -15.25
C LEU A 230 -21.09 -22.52 -16.23
N SER A 231 -22.31 -22.93 -15.84
CA SER A 231 -23.51 -22.70 -16.64
C SER A 231 -24.04 -21.27 -16.58
N LYS A 232 -23.70 -20.53 -15.52
CA LYS A 232 -24.19 -19.16 -15.22
C LYS A 232 -23.17 -18.08 -15.55
N TYR A 233 -21.88 -18.41 -15.41
CA TYR A 233 -20.75 -17.51 -15.65
C TYR A 233 -19.93 -18.00 -16.85
N ASP A 234 -19.53 -17.08 -17.69
CA ASP A 234 -18.57 -17.32 -18.77
C ASP A 234 -17.16 -17.42 -18.16
N HIS A 235 -16.62 -18.65 -18.11
CA HIS A 235 -15.30 -18.94 -17.54
C HIS A 235 -14.19 -18.05 -18.14
N ASP A 236 -14.17 -17.84 -19.46
CA ASP A 236 -13.13 -17.06 -20.12
C ASP A 236 -13.18 -15.58 -19.73
N LYS A 237 -14.39 -15.04 -19.54
CA LYS A 237 -14.54 -13.66 -19.04
C LYS A 237 -14.10 -13.52 -17.59
N VAL A 238 -14.45 -14.48 -16.71
CA VAL A 238 -14.00 -14.47 -15.32
C VAL A 238 -12.48 -14.59 -15.26
N LEU A 239 -11.90 -15.52 -16.01
CA LEU A 239 -10.45 -15.70 -16.07
C LEU A 239 -9.74 -14.47 -16.65
N SER A 240 -10.29 -13.85 -17.69
CA SER A 240 -9.78 -12.59 -18.26
C SER A 240 -9.76 -11.46 -17.23
N PHE A 241 -10.83 -11.33 -16.43
CA PHE A 241 -10.88 -10.36 -15.32
C PHE A 241 -9.77 -10.64 -14.29
N VAL A 242 -9.63 -11.89 -13.86
CA VAL A 242 -8.62 -12.26 -12.85
C VAL A 242 -7.19 -12.02 -13.36
N VAL A 243 -6.87 -12.45 -14.61
CA VAL A 243 -5.55 -12.21 -15.23
C VAL A 243 -5.25 -10.72 -15.36
N SER A 244 -6.23 -9.93 -15.83
CA SER A 244 -6.07 -8.48 -15.96
C SER A 244 -5.82 -7.81 -14.61
N THR A 245 -6.54 -8.24 -13.57
CA THR A 245 -6.40 -7.74 -12.20
C THR A 245 -5.02 -8.06 -11.61
N VAL A 246 -4.53 -9.29 -11.78
CA VAL A 246 -3.16 -9.66 -11.36
C VAL A 246 -2.11 -8.80 -12.07
N ARG A 247 -2.24 -8.61 -13.37
CA ARG A 247 -1.29 -7.79 -14.15
C ARG A 247 -1.34 -6.32 -13.80
N ARG A 248 -2.54 -5.79 -13.57
CA ARG A 248 -2.74 -4.38 -13.18
C ARG A 248 -2.09 -4.09 -11.83
N PHE A 249 -2.35 -4.91 -10.83
CA PHE A 249 -1.93 -4.65 -9.46
C PHE A 249 -0.57 -5.24 -9.09
N LYS A 250 -0.01 -6.13 -9.91
CA LYS A 250 1.34 -6.72 -9.71
C LYS A 250 1.58 -7.20 -8.28
N PRO A 251 0.67 -8.03 -7.70
CA PRO A 251 0.73 -8.41 -6.30
C PRO A 251 1.93 -9.30 -6.00
N LEU A 252 2.58 -9.09 -4.86
CA LEU A 252 3.59 -10.02 -4.37
C LEU A 252 2.93 -11.33 -3.92
N ILE A 253 1.78 -11.23 -3.25
CA ILE A 253 1.01 -12.34 -2.70
C ILE A 253 -0.43 -12.25 -3.24
N VAL A 254 -0.94 -13.37 -3.75
CA VAL A 254 -2.36 -13.53 -4.12
C VAL A 254 -3.03 -14.47 -3.12
N ILE A 255 -4.24 -14.11 -2.70
CA ILE A 255 -5.06 -14.92 -1.81
C ILE A 255 -6.46 -15.05 -2.39
N THR A 256 -7.06 -16.24 -2.27
CA THR A 256 -8.45 -16.48 -2.65
C THR A 256 -9.06 -17.61 -1.83
N GLN A 257 -10.30 -17.93 -2.14
CA GLN A 257 -11.17 -18.90 -1.51
C GLN A 257 -10.73 -20.35 -1.76
N ASP A 258 -11.40 -21.32 -1.11
CA ASP A 258 -11.16 -22.75 -1.25
C ASP A 258 -11.53 -23.25 -2.66
N LEU A 259 -10.69 -24.11 -3.22
CA LEU A 259 -10.99 -24.82 -4.49
C LEU A 259 -12.24 -25.68 -4.42
N ASN A 260 -12.60 -26.18 -3.22
CA ASN A 260 -13.84 -26.90 -2.99
C ASN A 260 -15.03 -25.97 -2.72
N GLY A 261 -14.78 -24.67 -2.63
CA GLY A 261 -15.73 -23.66 -2.20
C GLY A 261 -16.06 -23.79 -0.73
N GLU A 262 -16.04 -22.70 0.01
CA GLU A 262 -16.56 -22.69 1.37
C GLU A 262 -18.01 -23.17 1.34
N TYR A 263 -18.37 -24.07 2.23
CA TYR A 263 -19.66 -24.78 2.24
C TYR A 263 -20.13 -25.31 0.85
N GLY A 264 -19.19 -25.53 -0.08
CA GLY A 264 -19.44 -26.12 -1.39
C GLY A 264 -19.93 -25.15 -2.48
N HIS A 265 -19.96 -23.81 -2.22
CA HIS A 265 -20.51 -22.81 -3.13
C HIS A 265 -19.80 -22.78 -4.49
N GLY A 266 -20.58 -22.90 -5.58
CA GLY A 266 -20.03 -23.00 -6.95
C GLY A 266 -19.30 -21.75 -7.42
N GLY A 267 -19.77 -20.56 -7.04
CA GLY A 267 -19.09 -19.28 -7.34
C GLY A 267 -17.71 -19.21 -6.75
N HIS A 268 -17.52 -19.65 -5.50
CA HIS A 268 -16.21 -19.71 -4.83
C HIS A 268 -15.27 -20.67 -5.57
N ARG A 269 -15.75 -21.85 -5.96
CA ARG A 269 -15.00 -22.84 -6.75
C ARG A 269 -14.55 -22.27 -8.09
N LEU A 270 -15.44 -21.54 -8.77
CA LEU A 270 -15.14 -20.92 -10.06
C LEU A 270 -14.07 -19.85 -9.91
N LEU A 271 -14.20 -18.94 -8.94
CA LEU A 271 -13.21 -17.90 -8.71
C LEU A 271 -11.85 -18.48 -8.31
N ALA A 272 -11.81 -19.42 -7.35
CA ALA A 272 -10.57 -20.08 -6.94
C ALA A 272 -9.88 -20.80 -8.11
N LYS A 273 -10.65 -21.50 -8.97
CA LYS A 273 -10.15 -22.10 -10.20
C LYS A 273 -9.54 -21.06 -11.13
N CYS A 274 -10.25 -19.96 -11.42
CA CYS A 274 -9.74 -18.91 -12.29
C CYS A 274 -8.49 -18.22 -11.71
N VAL A 275 -8.40 -18.05 -10.39
CA VAL A 275 -7.20 -17.49 -9.74
C VAL A 275 -6.01 -18.41 -9.89
N THR A 276 -6.18 -19.73 -9.70
CA THR A 276 -5.07 -20.70 -9.91
C THR A 276 -4.58 -20.70 -11.36
N GLU A 277 -5.48 -20.68 -12.34
CA GLU A 277 -5.13 -20.59 -13.77
C GLU A 277 -4.43 -19.24 -14.08
N ALA A 278 -4.91 -18.15 -13.51
CA ALA A 278 -4.33 -16.82 -13.73
C ALA A 278 -2.89 -16.70 -13.21
N VAL A 279 -2.59 -17.19 -11.99
CA VAL A 279 -1.24 -17.11 -11.45
C VAL A 279 -0.24 -18.04 -12.15
N GLU A 280 -0.74 -19.09 -12.82
CA GLU A 280 0.07 -19.97 -13.66
C GLU A 280 0.30 -19.42 -15.07
N GLY A 281 -0.49 -18.44 -15.52
CA GLY A 281 -0.43 -17.87 -16.87
C GLY A 281 -0.08 -16.40 -16.97
N SER A 282 -0.21 -15.60 -15.89
CA SER A 282 -0.08 -14.12 -15.95
C SER A 282 1.30 -13.61 -16.36
N PHE A 283 2.34 -14.44 -16.26
CA PHE A 283 3.70 -14.11 -16.71
C PHE A 283 3.94 -14.39 -18.20
N ASP A 284 3.03 -15.09 -18.88
CA ASP A 284 3.13 -15.39 -20.32
C ASP A 284 2.38 -14.30 -21.13
N PRO A 285 3.05 -13.56 -22.02
CA PRO A 285 2.41 -12.54 -22.84
C PRO A 285 1.41 -13.09 -23.86
N SER A 286 1.45 -14.39 -24.20
CA SER A 286 0.49 -15.03 -25.09
C SER A 286 -0.82 -15.39 -24.40
N PHE A 287 -0.80 -15.50 -23.05
CA PHE A 287 -2.00 -15.74 -22.25
C PHE A 287 -2.72 -14.41 -22.02
N TYR A 288 -3.94 -14.25 -22.53
CA TYR A 288 -4.72 -12.99 -22.53
C TYR A 288 -3.91 -11.78 -23.01
N PRO A 289 -3.50 -11.74 -24.28
CA PRO A 289 -2.54 -10.75 -24.79
C PRO A 289 -3.02 -9.30 -24.67
N ALA A 290 -4.33 -9.05 -24.62
CA ALA A 290 -4.88 -7.71 -24.44
C ALA A 290 -4.40 -7.09 -23.12
N SER A 291 -4.57 -7.79 -22.00
CA SER A 291 -4.11 -7.30 -20.70
C SER A 291 -2.59 -7.30 -20.56
N ALA A 292 -1.89 -8.20 -21.30
CA ALA A 292 -0.42 -8.17 -21.35
C ALA A 292 0.11 -6.91 -22.04
N ASN A 293 -0.57 -6.45 -23.09
CA ASN A 293 -0.24 -5.20 -23.79
C ASN A 293 -0.56 -3.96 -22.95
N GLU A 294 -1.62 -3.99 -22.14
CA GLU A 294 -2.07 -2.86 -21.33
C GLU A 294 -1.23 -2.71 -20.05
N TYR A 295 -1.04 -3.78 -19.29
CA TYR A 295 -0.41 -3.74 -17.96
C TYR A 295 0.99 -4.37 -17.91
N GLY A 296 1.43 -5.03 -18.97
CA GLY A 296 2.60 -5.91 -18.97
C GLY A 296 2.29 -7.27 -18.37
N VAL A 297 3.29 -8.16 -18.34
CA VAL A 297 3.19 -9.46 -17.68
C VAL A 297 3.70 -9.38 -16.25
N PHE A 298 3.19 -10.25 -15.39
CA PHE A 298 3.60 -10.31 -13.99
C PHE A 298 3.64 -11.75 -13.46
N ASP A 299 4.67 -12.08 -12.69
CA ASP A 299 4.85 -13.38 -12.03
C ASP A 299 4.67 -13.21 -10.52
N VAL A 300 3.54 -13.69 -10.01
CA VAL A 300 3.17 -13.62 -8.58
C VAL A 300 4.17 -14.42 -7.76
N LYS A 301 4.63 -13.87 -6.63
CA LYS A 301 5.65 -14.51 -5.78
C LYS A 301 5.08 -15.67 -4.98
N LYS A 302 3.90 -15.49 -4.39
CA LYS A 302 3.20 -16.52 -3.61
C LYS A 302 1.70 -16.47 -3.87
N THR A 303 1.06 -17.63 -3.85
CA THR A 303 -0.40 -17.76 -3.94
C THR A 303 -0.88 -18.68 -2.85
N TYR A 304 -1.80 -18.19 -2.01
CA TYR A 304 -2.44 -18.95 -0.96
C TYR A 304 -3.92 -19.15 -1.26
N LEU A 305 -4.41 -20.33 -0.94
CA LEU A 305 -5.83 -20.64 -1.00
C LEU A 305 -6.33 -20.95 0.40
N HIS A 306 -7.53 -20.48 0.71
CA HIS A 306 -8.20 -20.81 1.94
C HIS A 306 -8.39 -22.32 2.06
N LEU A 307 -8.10 -22.91 3.21
CA LEU A 307 -8.23 -24.34 3.54
C LEU A 307 -7.49 -25.31 2.58
N TYR A 308 -6.60 -24.84 1.73
CA TYR A 308 -5.84 -25.69 0.81
C TYR A 308 -4.95 -26.67 1.63
N PRO A 309 -4.97 -27.99 1.31
CA PRO A 309 -4.39 -29.00 2.17
C PRO A 309 -2.86 -29.14 2.10
N GLU A 310 -2.22 -28.51 1.09
CA GLU A 310 -0.78 -28.63 0.87
C GLU A 310 -0.03 -27.41 1.42
N ASN A 311 1.18 -27.62 1.95
CA ASN A 311 2.04 -26.58 2.51
C ASN A 311 1.23 -25.61 3.42
N THR A 312 0.50 -26.20 4.34
CA THR A 312 -0.47 -25.48 5.19
C THR A 312 0.23 -24.52 6.12
N ILE A 313 -0.37 -23.33 6.25
CA ILE A 313 0.01 -22.35 7.26
C ILE A 313 -1.20 -22.06 8.16
N THR A 314 -0.94 -21.68 9.39
CA THR A 314 -1.97 -21.21 10.33
C THR A 314 -1.53 -19.86 10.86
N LEU A 315 -2.26 -18.81 10.45
CA LEU A 315 -1.98 -17.45 10.92
C LEU A 315 -2.32 -17.32 12.40
N ASP A 316 -1.44 -16.68 13.17
CA ASP A 316 -1.79 -16.25 14.51
C ASP A 316 -2.66 -14.99 14.46
N VAL A 317 -3.97 -15.20 14.45
CA VAL A 317 -4.99 -14.15 14.43
C VAL A 317 -5.37 -13.64 15.82
N ARG A 318 -4.70 -14.16 16.88
CA ARG A 318 -5.00 -13.84 18.29
C ARG A 318 -3.96 -12.91 18.92
N GLN A 319 -2.91 -12.53 18.21
CA GLN A 319 -1.98 -11.52 18.68
C GLN A 319 -2.63 -10.14 18.63
N PRO A 320 -2.44 -9.31 19.68
CA PRO A 320 -2.90 -7.92 19.66
C PRO A 320 -2.21 -7.12 18.55
N LEU A 321 -2.99 -6.34 17.82
CA LEU A 321 -2.53 -5.44 16.76
C LEU A 321 -2.48 -4.00 17.29
N PRO A 322 -1.30 -3.42 17.59
CA PRO A 322 -1.22 -2.06 18.14
C PRO A 322 -1.87 -1.00 17.26
N ALA A 323 -1.72 -1.11 15.93
CA ALA A 323 -2.35 -0.20 14.97
C ALA A 323 -3.89 -0.27 14.97
N MET A 324 -4.46 -1.39 15.42
CA MET A 324 -5.90 -1.61 15.53
C MET A 324 -6.42 -1.41 16.97
N GLY A 325 -5.72 -0.59 17.76
CA GLY A 325 -6.10 -0.29 19.14
C GLY A 325 -5.90 -1.46 20.12
N GLY A 326 -5.05 -2.43 19.78
CA GLY A 326 -4.77 -3.62 20.59
C GLY A 326 -5.78 -4.74 20.39
N ARG A 327 -6.78 -4.60 19.51
CA ARG A 327 -7.65 -5.71 19.10
C ARG A 327 -6.83 -6.76 18.35
N THR A 328 -7.22 -8.00 18.46
CA THR A 328 -6.65 -9.10 17.66
C THR A 328 -7.24 -9.09 16.25
N ALA A 329 -6.55 -9.71 15.28
CA ALA A 329 -7.08 -9.83 13.92
C ALA A 329 -8.43 -10.54 13.88
N LEU A 330 -8.64 -11.53 14.76
CA LEU A 330 -9.93 -12.22 14.90
C LEU A 330 -11.05 -11.29 15.40
N GLU A 331 -10.77 -10.43 16.39
CA GLU A 331 -11.74 -9.46 16.91
C GLU A 331 -12.08 -8.42 15.84
N VAL A 332 -11.08 -7.90 15.14
CA VAL A 332 -11.28 -6.97 14.02
C VAL A 332 -12.14 -7.60 12.94
N ALA A 333 -11.83 -8.82 12.49
CA ALA A 333 -12.62 -9.52 11.48
C ALA A 333 -14.08 -9.74 11.93
N ARG A 334 -14.31 -10.06 13.21
CA ARG A 334 -15.66 -10.19 13.77
C ARG A 334 -16.42 -8.86 13.80
N ASP A 335 -15.74 -7.76 14.14
CA ASP A 335 -16.35 -6.43 14.13
C ASP A 335 -16.64 -5.97 12.69
N SER A 336 -15.75 -6.30 11.75
CA SER A 336 -15.95 -6.06 10.32
C SER A 336 -17.16 -6.82 9.76
N TYR A 337 -17.33 -8.11 10.13
CA TYR A 337 -18.51 -8.88 9.70
C TYR A 337 -19.82 -8.31 10.24
N LYS A 338 -19.84 -7.69 11.42
CA LYS A 338 -21.03 -7.01 11.93
C LYS A 338 -21.53 -5.85 11.05
N LYS A 339 -20.64 -5.32 10.17
CA LYS A 339 -21.01 -4.27 9.21
C LYS A 339 -21.86 -4.82 8.07
N HIS A 340 -21.78 -6.11 7.78
CA HIS A 340 -22.64 -6.79 6.81
C HIS A 340 -24.01 -7.11 7.45
N VAL A 341 -24.75 -6.05 7.78
CA VAL A 341 -26.03 -6.13 8.54
C VAL A 341 -27.06 -6.99 7.81
N SER A 342 -27.15 -6.85 6.47
CA SER A 342 -28.07 -7.62 5.64
C SER A 342 -27.79 -9.14 5.69
N GLN A 343 -26.55 -9.53 6.03
CA GLN A 343 -26.11 -10.93 6.05
C GLN A 343 -26.21 -11.58 7.44
N GLN A 344 -26.48 -10.82 8.50
CA GLN A 344 -26.64 -11.33 9.87
C GLN A 344 -27.84 -12.27 10.04
N LYS A 345 -28.73 -12.33 9.09
CA LYS A 345 -29.86 -13.27 9.05
C LYS A 345 -29.45 -14.71 8.76
N TYR A 346 -28.22 -14.93 8.27
CA TYR A 346 -27.68 -16.25 7.97
C TYR A 346 -26.86 -16.80 9.14
N TRP A 347 -26.45 -18.07 9.07
CA TRP A 347 -25.70 -18.77 10.10
C TRP A 347 -24.19 -18.46 10.11
N PHE A 348 -23.70 -17.65 9.20
CA PHE A 348 -22.26 -17.36 9.05
C PHE A 348 -21.68 -16.58 10.23
N TYR A 349 -20.44 -16.86 10.54
CA TYR A 349 -19.67 -16.19 11.59
C TYR A 349 -18.16 -16.37 11.38
N VAL A 350 -17.37 -15.46 11.90
CA VAL A 350 -15.90 -15.52 11.81
C VAL A 350 -15.35 -16.37 12.97
N THR A 351 -14.59 -17.42 12.65
CA THR A 351 -13.95 -18.30 13.62
C THR A 351 -12.57 -18.75 13.19
N ASP A 352 -11.69 -18.99 14.16
CA ASP A 352 -10.40 -19.65 14.02
C ASP A 352 -10.30 -20.93 14.88
N ASP A 353 -11.40 -21.30 15.59
CA ASP A 353 -11.40 -22.43 16.51
C ASP A 353 -11.37 -23.76 15.75
N PRO A 354 -10.29 -24.56 15.85
CA PRO A 354 -10.20 -25.86 15.18
C PRO A 354 -11.18 -26.91 15.72
N LYS A 355 -11.83 -26.66 16.88
CA LYS A 355 -12.85 -27.50 17.45
C LYS A 355 -14.28 -27.15 17.03
N ASP A 356 -14.42 -26.01 16.36
CA ASP A 356 -15.67 -25.63 15.73
C ASP A 356 -16.07 -26.71 14.72
N TYR A 357 -17.33 -27.14 14.75
CA TYR A 357 -17.83 -28.21 13.87
C TYR A 357 -17.79 -27.80 12.38
N ARG A 358 -17.69 -26.51 12.10
CA ARG A 358 -17.50 -25.96 10.74
C ARG A 358 -16.06 -25.49 10.42
N ALA A 359 -15.10 -25.79 11.30
CA ALA A 359 -13.71 -25.36 11.09
C ALA A 359 -13.10 -25.82 9.76
N SER A 360 -13.63 -26.90 9.18
CA SER A 360 -13.23 -27.38 7.84
C SER A 360 -13.82 -26.59 6.67
N GLU A 361 -14.73 -25.64 6.95
CA GLU A 361 -15.42 -24.86 5.93
C GLU A 361 -15.17 -23.34 6.05
N ILE A 362 -14.89 -22.84 7.27
CA ILE A 362 -14.92 -21.39 7.55
C ILE A 362 -13.78 -20.88 8.45
N ASN A 363 -12.73 -21.67 8.72
CA ASN A 363 -11.63 -21.24 9.60
C ASN A 363 -10.78 -20.15 8.95
N CYS A 364 -10.94 -18.90 9.38
CA CYS A 364 -10.30 -17.70 8.80
C CYS A 364 -8.78 -17.60 9.04
N SER A 365 -8.16 -18.57 9.73
CA SER A 365 -6.71 -18.58 10.00
C SER A 365 -5.94 -19.62 9.18
N LYS A 366 -6.62 -20.52 8.45
CA LYS A 366 -5.98 -21.66 7.76
C LYS A 366 -5.91 -21.46 6.27
N PHE A 367 -4.70 -21.58 5.74
CA PHE A 367 -4.40 -21.46 4.32
C PHE A 367 -3.37 -22.50 3.89
N GLY A 368 -3.28 -22.76 2.59
CA GLY A 368 -2.19 -23.52 2.01
C GLY A 368 -1.50 -22.77 0.89
N LEU A 369 -0.19 -22.93 0.78
CA LEU A 369 0.63 -22.32 -0.27
C LEU A 369 0.46 -23.16 -1.56
N PHE A 370 -0.33 -22.66 -2.49
CA PHE A 370 -0.59 -23.30 -3.78
C PHE A 370 0.61 -23.15 -4.72
N ARG A 371 1.18 -21.94 -4.83
CA ARG A 371 2.31 -21.65 -5.74
C ARG A 371 3.30 -20.69 -5.09
N THR A 372 4.59 -20.93 -5.34
CA THR A 372 5.66 -20.01 -4.94
C THR A 372 6.78 -19.95 -5.95
N THR A 373 7.38 -18.77 -6.12
CA THR A 373 8.63 -18.55 -6.88
C THR A 373 9.80 -18.15 -5.98
N VAL A 374 9.56 -18.05 -4.65
CA VAL A 374 10.56 -17.60 -3.66
C VAL A 374 10.86 -18.63 -2.57
N GLY A 375 10.31 -19.84 -2.70
CA GLY A 375 10.48 -20.94 -1.76
C GLY A 375 9.31 -21.08 -0.78
N ASN A 376 9.22 -22.26 -0.15
CA ASN A 376 8.17 -22.60 0.81
C ASN A 376 8.39 -21.87 2.13
N ASP A 377 7.29 -21.68 2.86
CA ASP A 377 7.31 -21.12 4.21
C ASP A 377 7.87 -22.17 5.19
N THR A 378 8.86 -21.77 5.97
CA THR A 378 9.49 -22.64 6.97
C THR A 378 8.87 -22.46 8.35
N GLY A 379 8.38 -21.23 8.67
CA GLY A 379 7.69 -20.89 9.91
C GLY A 379 6.26 -21.40 9.97
N MET A 380 5.61 -21.59 8.82
CA MET A 380 4.22 -22.08 8.67
C MET A 380 3.17 -21.20 9.38
N ASN A 381 3.45 -19.94 9.62
CA ASN A 381 2.59 -19.01 10.34
C ASN A 381 2.56 -17.58 9.75
N GLU A 382 3.36 -17.30 8.71
CA GLU A 382 3.48 -16.00 8.05
C GLU A 382 3.44 -16.12 6.53
N MET A 383 2.63 -15.28 5.85
CA MET A 383 2.57 -15.27 4.40
C MET A 383 3.71 -14.47 3.76
N THR A 384 4.30 -13.55 4.52
CA THR A 384 5.35 -12.63 4.05
C THR A 384 6.76 -13.22 4.12
N GLU A 385 6.93 -14.46 4.61
CA GLU A 385 8.24 -15.12 4.64
C GLU A 385 8.85 -15.15 3.22
N ASN A 386 10.13 -14.78 3.07
CA ASN A 386 10.86 -14.63 1.80
C ASN A 386 10.27 -13.56 0.84
N ILE A 387 9.43 -12.65 1.31
CA ILE A 387 8.91 -11.52 0.54
C ILE A 387 9.61 -10.23 1.02
N ILE A 388 10.05 -9.44 0.07
CA ILE A 388 10.41 -8.03 0.29
C ILE A 388 9.22 -7.23 -0.21
N THR A 389 8.54 -6.50 0.69
CA THR A 389 7.39 -5.67 0.35
C THR A 389 7.80 -4.52 -0.57
N TYR A 390 6.84 -3.90 -1.24
CA TYR A 390 7.13 -2.76 -2.13
C TYR A 390 7.69 -1.57 -1.36
N GLU A 391 7.20 -1.30 -0.16
CA GLU A 391 7.74 -0.25 0.71
C GLU A 391 9.20 -0.55 1.11
N GLU A 392 9.49 -1.78 1.49
CA GLU A 392 10.84 -2.22 1.85
C GLU A 392 11.79 -2.14 0.63
N GLU A 393 11.32 -2.52 -0.58
CA GLU A 393 12.10 -2.38 -1.83
C GLU A 393 12.45 -0.91 -2.10
N GLU A 394 11.48 0.00 -1.91
CA GLU A 394 11.70 1.45 -2.07
C GLU A 394 12.67 2.01 -1.02
N ARG A 395 12.52 1.61 0.24
CA ARG A 395 13.43 1.99 1.33
C ARG A 395 14.86 1.55 1.05
N LEU A 396 15.07 0.28 0.67
CA LEU A 396 16.37 -0.26 0.32
C LEU A 396 16.98 0.42 -0.92
N ALA A 397 16.17 0.77 -1.90
CA ALA A 397 16.60 1.50 -3.09
C ALA A 397 17.05 2.92 -2.74
N GLU A 398 16.33 3.60 -1.84
CA GLU A 398 16.66 4.95 -1.37
C GLU A 398 17.93 4.94 -0.52
N GLU A 399 18.09 4.01 0.41
CA GLU A 399 19.32 3.84 1.19
C GLU A 399 20.53 3.63 0.30
N LYS A 400 20.38 2.75 -0.71
CA LYS A 400 21.44 2.51 -1.69
C LYS A 400 21.78 3.77 -2.50
N ARG A 401 20.77 4.56 -2.87
CA ARG A 401 20.97 5.82 -3.58
C ARG A 401 21.72 6.84 -2.71
N LYS A 402 21.34 6.96 -1.43
CA LYS A 402 22.03 7.84 -0.46
C LYS A 402 23.50 7.42 -0.28
N GLU A 403 23.76 6.14 -0.17
CA GLU A 403 25.13 5.62 -0.03
C GLU A 403 25.94 5.88 -1.33
N GLU A 404 25.36 5.69 -2.52
CA GLU A 404 26.04 6.00 -3.79
C GLU A 404 26.38 7.49 -3.90
N ILE A 405 25.51 8.40 -3.41
CA ILE A 405 25.77 9.85 -3.38
C ILE A 405 26.92 10.14 -2.38
N ARG A 406 26.87 9.59 -1.15
CA ARG A 406 27.90 9.77 -0.14
C ARG A 406 29.30 9.36 -0.65
N LEU A 407 29.39 8.18 -1.27
CA LEU A 407 30.64 7.69 -1.87
C LEU A 407 31.14 8.57 -3.02
N SER A 408 30.24 9.14 -3.81
CA SER A 408 30.59 10.08 -4.89
C SER A 408 31.18 11.38 -4.34
N GLU A 409 30.54 11.95 -3.30
CA GLU A 409 31.04 13.17 -2.64
C GLU A 409 32.39 12.95 -1.94
N GLU A 410 32.58 11.80 -1.29
CA GLU A 410 33.87 11.43 -0.69
C GLU A 410 34.98 11.32 -1.75
N ALA A 411 34.66 10.71 -2.90
CA ALA A 411 35.60 10.61 -4.03
C ALA A 411 35.98 11.98 -4.59
N GLU A 412 35.00 12.88 -4.73
CA GLU A 412 35.25 14.25 -5.21
C GLU A 412 36.12 15.05 -4.22
N ARG A 413 35.85 14.92 -2.91
CA ARG A 413 36.68 15.56 -1.86
C ARG A 413 38.11 15.02 -1.86
N ALA A 414 38.28 13.70 -2.01
CA ALA A 414 39.59 13.08 -2.11
C ALA A 414 40.36 13.56 -3.35
N LEU A 415 39.71 13.68 -4.51
CA LEU A 415 40.30 14.22 -5.74
C LEU A 415 40.69 15.67 -5.60
N SER A 416 39.83 16.50 -4.99
CA SER A 416 40.12 17.90 -4.72
C SER A 416 41.33 18.07 -3.80
N SER A 417 41.38 17.28 -2.69
CA SER A 417 42.52 17.29 -1.74
C SER A 417 43.81 16.85 -2.42
N ALA A 418 43.77 15.81 -3.25
CA ALA A 418 44.94 15.34 -4.02
C ALA A 418 45.42 16.38 -5.05
N SER A 419 44.50 17.12 -5.67
CA SER A 419 44.83 18.19 -6.59
C SER A 419 45.56 19.37 -5.89
N ILE A 420 45.05 19.80 -4.71
CA ILE A 420 45.65 20.86 -3.92
C ILE A 420 47.04 20.45 -3.47
N GLU A 421 47.22 19.22 -2.99
CA GLU A 421 48.53 18.71 -2.55
C GLU A 421 49.50 18.60 -3.74
N CYS A 422 49.05 18.21 -4.91
CA CYS A 422 49.87 18.22 -6.15
C CYS A 422 50.33 19.63 -6.53
N GLU A 423 49.49 20.65 -6.43
CA GLU A 423 49.86 22.04 -6.67
C GLU A 423 50.83 22.58 -5.61
N ARG A 424 50.65 22.23 -4.34
CA ARG A 424 51.59 22.58 -3.25
C ARG A 424 53.00 22.02 -3.54
N LEU A 425 53.08 20.72 -3.86
CA LEU A 425 54.35 20.07 -4.18
C LEU A 425 55.02 20.68 -5.44
N LYS A 426 54.27 21.07 -6.46
CA LYS A 426 54.82 21.80 -7.65
C LYS A 426 55.38 23.15 -7.26
N SER A 427 54.71 23.93 -6.40
CA SER A 427 55.17 25.24 -5.95
C SER A 427 56.43 25.15 -5.07
N GLU A 428 56.52 24.14 -4.22
CA GLU A 428 57.71 23.85 -3.39
C GLU A 428 58.92 23.46 -4.27
N ALA A 429 58.72 22.64 -5.30
CA ALA A 429 59.76 22.26 -6.25
C ALA A 429 60.27 23.48 -7.06
N ALA A 430 59.39 24.34 -7.51
CA ALA A 430 59.74 25.57 -8.23
C ALA A 430 60.52 26.59 -7.35
N SER A 431 60.14 26.68 -6.06
CA SER A 431 60.82 27.52 -5.06
C SER A 431 62.24 27.04 -4.76
N GLN A 432 62.44 25.74 -4.76
CA GLN A 432 63.79 25.15 -4.57
C GLN A 432 64.68 25.34 -5.80
N GLU A 433 64.18 25.33 -7.00
CA GLU A 433 64.94 25.64 -8.25
C GLU A 433 65.30 27.12 -8.30
N ALA A 434 64.42 28.04 -7.90
CA ALA A 434 64.70 29.49 -7.87
C ALA A 434 65.74 29.87 -6.81
N GLY A 435 65.80 29.14 -5.67
CA GLY A 435 66.81 29.36 -4.58
C GLY A 435 68.21 28.87 -4.93
N SER A 436 68.40 28.03 -5.93
CA SER A 436 69.71 27.46 -6.31
C SER A 436 70.51 28.28 -7.33
N SER A 437 69.96 29.40 -7.83
CA SER A 437 70.62 30.22 -8.85
C SER A 437 71.53 31.35 -8.35
N SER A 438 71.72 31.51 -7.03
CA SER A 438 72.59 32.54 -6.44
C SER A 438 73.54 31.95 -5.43
N VAL A 439 74.56 31.25 -5.78
CA VAL A 439 75.90 31.22 -5.23
C VAL A 439 76.75 30.19 -6.00
N ARG A 440 77.67 30.63 -6.81
CA ARG A 440 78.75 29.79 -7.39
C ARG A 440 79.83 29.59 -6.32
N ASP A 441 80.10 28.33 -5.95
CA ASP A 441 81.47 27.90 -5.67
C ASP A 441 81.63 26.40 -5.98
N SER A 442 82.63 26.12 -6.82
CA SER A 442 82.74 24.87 -7.54
C SER A 442 83.62 23.87 -6.81
N LYS A 443 83.13 22.66 -6.58
CA LYS A 443 83.78 21.35 -6.43
C LYS A 443 83.20 20.46 -5.31
N LYS A 444 82.40 21.00 -4.38
CA LYS A 444 81.64 20.14 -3.41
C LYS A 444 80.22 19.89 -3.85
N ILE A 445 79.83 20.50 -4.98
CA ILE A 445 78.45 20.59 -5.47
C ILE A 445 78.12 19.40 -6.36
N GLN A 446 79.06 18.62 -6.88
CA GLN A 446 78.77 17.51 -7.79
C GLN A 446 78.08 16.31 -7.09
N GLU A 447 78.55 15.93 -5.88
CA GLU A 447 77.94 14.79 -5.15
C GLU A 447 76.64 15.16 -4.49
N GLU A 448 76.50 16.43 -4.06
CA GLU A 448 75.24 16.88 -3.42
C GLU A 448 74.13 17.14 -4.46
N ASN A 449 74.46 17.58 -5.69
CA ASN A 449 73.56 17.75 -6.81
C ASN A 449 73.09 16.42 -7.38
N ASP A 450 73.90 15.39 -7.42
CA ASP A 450 73.48 14.04 -7.85
C ASP A 450 72.50 13.40 -6.83
N SER A 451 72.73 13.63 -5.57
CA SER A 451 71.79 13.16 -4.50
C SER A 451 70.46 13.89 -4.53
N LYS A 452 70.46 15.23 -4.74
CA LYS A 452 69.22 16.04 -4.91
C LYS A 452 68.51 15.73 -6.19
N ALA A 453 69.24 15.51 -7.30
CA ALA A 453 68.66 15.11 -8.59
C ALA A 453 67.99 13.75 -8.53
N VAL A 454 68.55 12.77 -7.80
CA VAL A 454 67.97 11.47 -7.54
C VAL A 454 66.74 11.56 -6.64
N SER A 455 66.76 12.47 -5.62
CA SER A 455 65.62 12.73 -4.74
C SER A 455 64.45 13.36 -5.49
N ASN A 456 64.72 14.38 -6.32
CA ASN A 456 63.69 15.03 -7.15
C ASN A 456 63.12 14.12 -8.22
N LYS A 457 63.93 13.27 -8.86
CA LYS A 457 63.43 12.22 -9.78
C LYS A 457 62.52 11.20 -9.05
N ARG A 458 62.83 10.80 -7.83
CA ARG A 458 62.00 9.92 -7.03
C ARG A 458 60.67 10.60 -6.66
N LEU A 459 60.69 11.89 -6.29
CA LEU A 459 59.48 12.68 -5.98
C LEU A 459 58.58 12.82 -7.23
N ILE A 460 59.15 13.14 -8.39
CA ILE A 460 58.39 13.21 -9.65
C ILE A 460 57.82 11.87 -10.03
N ILE A 461 58.51 10.76 -9.84
CA ILE A 461 57.98 9.39 -10.07
C ILE A 461 56.82 9.07 -9.13
N ILE A 462 56.94 9.46 -7.84
CA ILE A 462 55.83 9.23 -6.86
C ILE A 462 54.60 10.05 -7.25
N VAL A 463 54.77 11.32 -7.65
CA VAL A 463 53.66 12.18 -8.11
C VAL A 463 53.00 11.59 -9.38
N ILE A 464 53.79 11.11 -10.34
CA ILE A 464 53.28 10.47 -11.57
C ILE A 464 52.51 9.19 -11.18
N LEU A 465 53.03 8.38 -10.27
CA LEU A 465 52.35 7.15 -9.81
C LEU A 465 51.04 7.46 -9.11
N LEU A 466 50.98 8.52 -8.29
CA LEU A 466 49.75 8.95 -7.61
C LEU A 466 48.73 9.48 -8.64
N CYS A 467 49.14 10.25 -9.64
CA CYS A 467 48.27 10.70 -10.72
C CYS A 467 47.74 9.54 -11.58
N VAL A 468 48.56 8.54 -11.87
CA VAL A 468 48.15 7.32 -12.59
C VAL A 468 47.18 6.49 -11.73
N LEU A 469 47.43 6.37 -10.42
CA LEU A 469 46.54 5.66 -9.50
C LEU A 469 45.17 6.36 -9.42
N ALA A 470 45.15 7.69 -9.27
CA ALA A 470 43.92 8.49 -9.28
C ALA A 470 43.17 8.36 -10.61
N GLY A 471 43.90 8.40 -11.75
CA GLY A 471 43.33 8.20 -13.08
C GLY A 471 42.73 6.80 -13.28
N THR A 472 43.38 5.76 -12.74
CA THR A 472 42.87 4.37 -12.83
C THR A 472 41.63 4.17 -11.97
N VAL A 473 41.56 4.76 -10.77
CA VAL A 473 40.37 4.74 -9.92
C VAL A 473 39.19 5.44 -10.60
N LEU A 474 39.43 6.59 -11.21
CA LEU A 474 38.42 7.35 -11.96
C LEU A 474 37.92 6.56 -13.19
N LEU A 475 38.83 5.94 -13.94
CA LEU A 475 38.48 5.10 -15.09
C LEU A 475 37.67 3.85 -14.67
N LEU A 476 38.03 3.23 -13.54
CA LEU A 476 37.27 2.12 -12.95
C LEU A 476 35.88 2.55 -12.50
N ALA A 477 35.75 3.72 -11.90
CA ALA A 477 34.43 4.28 -11.51
C ALA A 477 33.55 4.56 -12.74
N ILE A 478 34.12 5.21 -13.78
CA ILE A 478 33.44 5.48 -15.06
C ILE A 478 33.08 4.15 -15.77
N TRP A 479 33.97 3.17 -15.79
CA TRP A 479 33.72 1.87 -16.38
C TRP A 479 32.59 1.11 -15.64
N ARG A 480 32.59 1.12 -14.29
CA ARG A 480 31.50 0.55 -13.46
C ARG A 480 30.17 1.23 -13.76
N GLN A 481 30.17 2.55 -13.87
CA GLN A 481 28.96 3.33 -14.19
C GLN A 481 28.43 3.01 -15.60
N ARG A 482 29.33 2.89 -16.61
CA ARG A 482 28.97 2.48 -17.98
C ARG A 482 28.48 1.02 -18.04
N ALA A 483 29.10 0.12 -17.29
CA ALA A 483 28.70 -1.28 -17.20
C ALA A 483 27.29 -1.42 -16.57
N ARG A 484 26.98 -0.64 -15.52
CA ARG A 484 25.64 -0.56 -14.90
C ARG A 484 24.60 -0.02 -15.89
N LYS A 485 24.90 1.07 -16.63
CA LYS A 485 24.00 1.60 -17.70
C LYS A 485 23.77 0.57 -18.81
N LYS A 486 24.79 -0.20 -19.23
CA LYS A 486 24.63 -1.28 -20.20
C LYS A 486 23.76 -2.45 -19.67
N ARG A 487 23.92 -2.83 -18.39
CA ARG A 487 23.06 -3.85 -17.76
C ARG A 487 21.59 -3.39 -17.67
N LYS A 488 21.33 -2.12 -17.29
CA LYS A 488 19.98 -1.55 -17.28
C LYS A 488 19.37 -1.50 -18.69
N ARG A 489 20.13 -1.10 -19.72
CA ARG A 489 19.67 -1.12 -21.14
C ARG A 489 19.42 -2.53 -21.67
N LYS A 490 20.22 -3.53 -21.26
CA LYS A 490 20.06 -4.93 -21.67
C LYS A 490 18.85 -5.57 -20.97
N LYS A 491 18.58 -5.17 -19.71
CA LYS A 491 17.39 -5.59 -18.97
C LYS A 491 16.12 -4.98 -19.60
N LYS A 492 16.18 -3.69 -19.99
CA LYS A 492 15.07 -3.01 -20.68
C LYS A 492 14.78 -3.56 -22.08
N ARG A 493 15.80 -4.04 -22.84
CA ARG A 493 15.63 -4.71 -24.15
C ARG A 493 15.20 -6.19 -24.06
N ARG A 494 15.23 -6.81 -22.90
CA ARG A 494 14.70 -8.15 -22.67
C ARG A 494 13.27 -8.13 -22.09
N SER A 495 12.80 -6.94 -21.72
CA SER A 495 11.45 -6.68 -21.24
C SER A 495 10.56 -5.95 -22.27
N THR A 496 11.06 -5.76 -23.47
CA THR A 496 10.31 -5.45 -24.71
C THR A 496 10.46 -6.63 -25.68
#